data_aa6f4ee6ece744cba465e4f551d70978
#
_entry.id   aa6f4ee6ece744cba465e4f551d70978
#
_cell.length_a   1.000
_cell.length_b   1.000
_cell.length_c   1.000
_cell.angle_alpha   90.00
_cell.angle_beta   90.00
_cell.angle_gamma   90.00
#
_symmetry.space_group_name_H-M   'P 1'
#
loop_
_entity.id
_entity.type
_entity.pdbx_description
1 polymer ?
#
loop_
_entity_poly.entity_id
_entity_poly.type
_entity_poly.pdbx_seq_one_letter_code
_entity_poly.pdbx_strand_id
1 'polypeptide(L)'
;MPRVARPFRRRRCNRARAFLEIANDESYDAVWCARGGYGSCRVADAILRGLAEPARRKAYLGYSDAGMLLAGLYRAGFEAVAHGPMAEDILRDGGEVAVRRALAWLVDAAPETLEPTVGGARNTAAFNITILSQLLGTPLQPDLEGHVVMLEEVSEAMYRIDRSLFHITSNVQIKRVAGIMLGRCNKIPPNEPDFGMSEEEVARYWCRRSGVPWLGRADIGHDIDNKIVPFGGSARPDA
;
A
#
# COMPACT_ATOMS: atom_id res chain seq x y z
N MET A 1 5.92 25.25 34.46
CA MET A 1 4.62 24.61 34.21
C MET A 1 4.86 23.34 33.38
N PRO A 2 4.41 22.15 33.80
CA PRO A 2 4.57 20.94 33.00
C PRO A 2 3.71 21.05 31.75
N ARG A 3 4.33 20.85 30.56
CA ARG A 3 3.63 20.82 29.26
C ARG A 3 2.70 19.61 29.27
N VAL A 4 1.40 19.83 29.42
CA VAL A 4 0.39 18.79 29.19
C VAL A 4 0.54 18.33 27.73
N ALA A 5 0.99 17.09 27.55
CA ALA A 5 1.12 16.50 26.22
C ALA A 5 -0.27 16.45 25.58
N ARG A 6 -0.46 17.14 24.45
CA ARG A 6 -1.74 17.14 23.74
C ARG A 6 -2.16 15.70 23.44
N PRO A 7 -3.44 15.33 23.60
CA PRO A 7 -3.91 13.93 23.46
C PRO A 7 -3.47 13.25 22.16
N PHE A 8 -3.40 14.00 21.09
CA PHE A 8 -2.97 13.53 19.75
C PHE A 8 -1.49 13.13 19.70
N ARG A 9 -0.60 13.83 20.41
CA ARG A 9 0.83 13.49 20.49
C ARG A 9 1.05 12.21 21.29
N ARG A 10 0.31 12.01 22.38
CA ARG A 10 0.38 10.81 23.21
C ARG A 10 -0.07 9.57 22.45
N ARG A 11 -1.14 9.67 21.63
CA ARG A 11 -1.62 8.57 20.76
C ARG A 11 -0.60 8.16 19.71
N ARG A 12 0.14 9.11 19.12
CA ARG A 12 1.19 8.81 18.13
C ARG A 12 2.35 8.03 18.74
N CYS A 13 2.88 8.48 19.85
CA CYS A 13 3.95 7.78 20.56
C CYS A 13 3.52 6.35 20.93
N ASN A 14 2.27 6.15 21.33
CA ASN A 14 1.76 4.81 21.64
C ASN A 14 1.65 3.91 20.39
N ARG A 15 1.24 4.45 19.24
CA ARG A 15 1.16 3.66 18.00
C ARG A 15 2.55 3.20 17.52
N ALA A 16 3.51 4.10 17.48
CA ALA A 16 4.88 3.76 17.09
C ALA A 16 5.49 2.75 18.07
N ARG A 17 5.30 2.93 19.38
CA ARG A 17 5.77 1.99 20.41
C ARG A 17 5.14 0.61 20.24
N ALA A 18 3.83 0.51 20.11
CA ALA A 18 3.15 -0.77 19.93
C ALA A 18 3.60 -1.52 18.68
N PHE A 19 3.85 -0.79 17.58
CA PHE A 19 4.41 -1.38 16.37
C PHE A 19 5.82 -1.94 16.63
N LEU A 20 6.69 -1.16 17.28
CA LEU A 20 8.07 -1.56 17.58
C LEU A 20 8.15 -2.71 18.58
N GLU A 21 7.24 -2.77 19.56
CA GLU A 21 7.15 -3.89 20.51
C GLU A 21 6.95 -5.22 19.78
N ILE A 22 6.07 -5.26 18.77
CA ILE A 22 5.83 -6.46 17.97
C ILE A 22 6.95 -6.69 16.94
N ALA A 23 7.35 -5.64 16.22
CA ALA A 23 8.32 -5.75 15.15
C ALA A 23 9.70 -6.22 15.65
N ASN A 24 10.10 -5.80 16.85
CA ASN A 24 11.41 -6.13 17.42
C ASN A 24 11.41 -7.40 18.30
N ASP A 25 10.25 -7.99 18.58
CA ASP A 25 10.12 -9.21 19.39
C ASP A 25 10.31 -10.44 18.49
N GLU A 26 11.29 -11.27 18.78
CA GLU A 26 11.64 -12.46 17.99
C GLU A 26 10.55 -13.55 18.02
N SER A 27 9.59 -13.48 18.95
CA SER A 27 8.51 -14.46 19.06
C SER A 27 7.40 -14.30 17.99
N TYR A 28 7.45 -13.23 17.19
CA TYR A 28 6.49 -12.99 16.11
C TYR A 28 7.18 -13.09 14.75
N ASP A 29 6.51 -13.72 13.78
CA ASP A 29 7.00 -13.88 12.39
C ASP A 29 6.47 -12.80 11.45
N ALA A 30 5.42 -12.08 11.84
CA ALA A 30 4.78 -11.09 11.00
C ALA A 30 4.21 -9.91 11.78
N VAL A 31 4.05 -8.78 11.09
CA VAL A 31 3.28 -7.62 11.52
C VAL A 31 2.14 -7.40 10.53
N TRP A 32 0.95 -7.78 10.94
CA TRP A 32 -0.26 -7.58 10.16
C TRP A 32 -1.02 -6.34 10.62
N CYS A 33 -1.19 -5.36 9.73
CA CYS A 33 -1.91 -4.14 10.06
C CYS A 33 -3.37 -4.45 10.40
N ALA A 34 -3.83 -3.99 11.57
CA ALA A 34 -5.20 -4.24 11.99
C ALA A 34 -6.22 -3.48 11.14
N ARG A 35 -5.88 -2.25 10.74
CA ARG A 35 -6.77 -1.35 9.99
C ARG A 35 -6.00 -0.24 9.29
N GLY A 36 -6.66 0.39 8.30
CA GLY A 36 -6.23 1.64 7.68
C GLY A 36 -6.57 2.88 8.52
N GLY A 37 -7.02 3.92 7.88
CA GLY A 37 -7.38 5.20 8.47
C GLY A 37 -6.46 6.32 8.03
N TYR A 38 -5.73 6.99 8.95
CA TYR A 38 -4.75 8.00 8.58
C TYR A 38 -3.62 8.13 9.60
N GLY A 39 -2.52 8.76 9.18
CA GLY A 39 -1.44 9.18 10.06
C GLY A 39 -0.26 8.21 10.12
N SER A 40 -0.16 7.22 9.26
CA SER A 40 1.03 6.38 9.12
C SER A 40 2.26 7.21 8.79
N CYS A 41 2.15 8.21 7.93
CA CYS A 41 3.23 9.16 7.64
C CYS A 41 3.76 9.90 8.88
N ARG A 42 2.94 10.08 9.94
CA ARG A 42 3.33 10.76 11.17
C ARG A 42 4.12 9.91 12.15
N VAL A 43 4.06 8.58 12.00
CA VAL A 43 4.73 7.61 12.88
C VAL A 43 5.83 6.83 12.16
N ALA A 44 5.81 6.79 10.83
CA ALA A 44 6.71 6.00 10.02
C ALA A 44 8.19 6.28 10.33
N ASP A 45 8.59 7.55 10.40
CA ASP A 45 9.97 7.94 10.71
C ASP A 45 10.44 7.46 12.10
N ALA A 46 9.57 7.55 13.12
CA ALA A 46 9.90 7.03 14.45
C ALA A 46 9.97 5.50 14.48
N ILE A 47 9.10 4.83 13.71
CA ILE A 47 9.13 3.37 13.57
C ILE A 47 10.42 2.95 12.88
N LEU A 48 10.71 3.48 11.69
CA LEU A 48 11.88 3.09 10.89
C LEU A 48 13.20 3.25 11.66
N ARG A 49 13.34 4.31 12.48
CA ARG A 49 14.52 4.49 13.32
C ARG A 49 14.59 3.56 14.52
N GLY A 50 13.48 2.99 14.95
CA GLY A 50 13.43 2.12 16.12
C GLY A 50 13.44 0.63 15.80
N LEU A 51 13.45 0.25 14.51
CA LEU A 51 13.50 -1.15 14.10
C LEU A 51 14.87 -1.75 14.39
N ALA A 52 14.88 -2.94 14.99
CA ALA A 52 16.06 -3.74 15.28
C ALA A 52 16.18 -4.93 14.30
N GLU A 53 17.26 -5.71 14.42
CA GLU A 53 17.54 -6.85 13.54
C GLU A 53 16.39 -7.87 13.43
N PRO A 54 15.68 -8.25 14.53
CA PRO A 54 14.56 -9.18 14.42
C PRO A 54 13.45 -8.74 13.47
N ALA A 55 13.25 -7.42 13.35
CA ALA A 55 12.24 -6.86 12.46
C ALA A 55 12.48 -7.20 10.98
N ARG A 56 13.75 -7.41 10.56
CA ARG A 56 14.08 -7.68 9.16
C ARG A 56 13.60 -9.04 8.65
N ARG A 57 13.41 -9.98 9.55
CA ARG A 57 12.97 -11.35 9.24
C ARG A 57 11.45 -11.50 9.16
N LYS A 58 10.69 -10.44 9.47
CA LYS A 58 9.24 -10.48 9.54
C LYS A 58 8.56 -10.11 8.24
N ALA A 59 7.40 -10.72 8.02
CA ALA A 59 6.48 -10.28 6.98
C ALA A 59 5.64 -9.08 7.45
N TYR A 60 5.41 -8.13 6.56
CA TYR A 60 4.61 -6.92 6.81
C TYR A 60 3.47 -6.85 5.81
N LEU A 61 2.23 -6.88 6.30
CA LEU A 61 1.04 -6.88 5.47
C LEU A 61 0.06 -5.77 5.86
N GLY A 62 -0.47 -5.08 4.86
CA GLY A 62 -1.49 -4.06 5.00
C GLY A 62 -1.75 -3.31 3.70
N TYR A 63 -2.67 -2.37 3.71
CA TYR A 63 -2.97 -1.51 2.56
C TYR A 63 -3.53 -0.16 3.01
N SER A 64 -4.09 0.66 2.11
CA SER A 64 -4.63 1.97 2.47
C SER A 64 -3.56 2.87 3.10
N ASP A 65 -3.85 3.60 4.18
CA ASP A 65 -2.90 4.48 4.89
C ASP A 65 -1.62 3.76 5.35
N ALA A 66 -1.68 2.44 5.62
CA ALA A 66 -0.50 1.65 5.96
C ALA A 66 0.53 1.63 4.82
N GLY A 67 0.14 1.87 3.58
CA GLY A 67 1.02 1.98 2.42
C GLY A 67 2.17 2.99 2.60
N MET A 68 1.98 4.06 3.39
CA MET A 68 3.05 4.98 3.75
C MET A 68 4.18 4.30 4.53
N LEU A 69 3.82 3.46 5.50
CA LEU A 69 4.80 2.73 6.31
C LEU A 69 5.41 1.58 5.52
N LEU A 70 4.61 0.82 4.78
CA LEU A 70 5.09 -0.28 3.92
C LEU A 70 6.10 0.23 2.89
N ALA A 71 5.83 1.38 2.26
CA ALA A 71 6.79 2.03 1.36
C ALA A 71 8.12 2.36 2.05
N GLY A 72 8.05 2.91 3.27
CA GLY A 72 9.24 3.21 4.07
C GLY A 72 10.03 1.97 4.47
N LEU A 73 9.36 0.87 4.81
CA LEU A 73 9.98 -0.43 5.10
C LEU A 73 10.68 -0.99 3.85
N TYR A 74 9.98 -1.01 2.71
CA TYR A 74 10.56 -1.47 1.45
C TYR A 74 11.77 -0.64 1.04
N ARG A 75 11.68 0.69 1.16
CA ARG A 75 12.82 1.60 0.94
C ARG A 75 14.01 1.29 1.87
N ALA A 76 13.75 0.89 3.11
CA ALA A 76 14.78 0.52 4.09
C ALA A 76 15.36 -0.88 3.88
N GLY A 77 14.97 -1.58 2.80
CA GLY A 77 15.50 -2.90 2.42
C GLY A 77 14.84 -4.06 3.19
N PHE A 78 13.59 -3.90 3.63
CA PHE A 78 12.78 -5.01 4.13
C PHE A 78 12.21 -5.78 2.94
N GLU A 79 12.38 -7.10 2.93
CA GLU A 79 12.07 -7.93 1.75
C GLU A 79 10.62 -8.42 1.75
N ALA A 80 10.09 -8.85 2.90
CA ALA A 80 8.75 -9.41 3.00
C ALA A 80 7.70 -8.33 3.33
N VAL A 81 7.52 -7.37 2.43
CA VAL A 81 6.54 -6.29 2.55
C VAL A 81 5.48 -6.45 1.47
N ALA A 82 4.19 -6.42 1.83
CA ALA A 82 3.13 -6.59 0.86
C ALA A 82 1.91 -5.68 1.11
N HIS A 83 1.29 -5.25 0.02
CA HIS A 83 -0.08 -4.75 -0.01
C HIS A 83 -1.04 -5.93 0.06
N GLY A 84 -2.04 -5.86 0.93
CA GLY A 84 -3.06 -6.89 1.03
C GLY A 84 -4.03 -6.67 2.19
N PRO A 85 -5.05 -7.53 2.33
CA PRO A 85 -6.13 -7.35 3.30
C PRO A 85 -5.64 -7.16 4.74
N MET A 86 -6.37 -6.36 5.51
CA MET A 86 -6.13 -6.11 6.92
C MET A 86 -7.11 -6.88 7.80
N ALA A 87 -6.81 -7.00 9.10
CA ALA A 87 -7.67 -7.74 10.03
C ALA A 87 -9.09 -7.15 10.12
N GLU A 88 -9.25 -5.82 9.99
CA GLU A 88 -10.55 -5.15 10.00
C GLU A 88 -11.47 -5.57 8.83
N ASP A 89 -10.92 -6.12 7.75
CA ASP A 89 -11.72 -6.57 6.61
C ASP A 89 -12.67 -7.73 6.98
N ILE A 90 -12.45 -8.42 8.10
CA ILE A 90 -13.38 -9.41 8.67
C ILE A 90 -14.77 -8.82 8.94
N LEU A 91 -14.87 -7.52 9.15
CA LEU A 91 -16.14 -6.83 9.46
C LEU A 91 -16.97 -6.53 8.20
N ARG A 92 -16.47 -6.82 7.02
CA ARG A 92 -17.23 -6.70 5.76
C ARG A 92 -18.09 -7.94 5.55
N ASP A 93 -19.17 -7.78 4.81
CA ASP A 93 -19.94 -8.93 4.33
C ASP A 93 -19.03 -9.84 3.48
N GLY A 94 -18.91 -11.12 3.87
CA GLY A 94 -17.96 -12.07 3.24
C GLY A 94 -16.48 -11.80 3.56
N GLY A 95 -16.16 -10.98 4.56
CA GLY A 95 -14.81 -10.54 4.90
C GLY A 95 -13.87 -11.67 5.34
N GLU A 96 -14.40 -12.82 5.75
CA GLU A 96 -13.61 -14.01 6.07
C GLU A 96 -12.78 -14.49 4.87
N VAL A 97 -13.21 -14.25 3.64
CA VAL A 97 -12.45 -14.60 2.42
C VAL A 97 -11.17 -13.78 2.34
N ALA A 98 -11.24 -12.48 2.58
CA ALA A 98 -10.09 -11.58 2.61
C ALA A 98 -9.12 -11.94 3.73
N VAL A 99 -9.64 -12.20 4.95
CA VAL A 99 -8.84 -12.58 6.11
C VAL A 99 -8.16 -13.93 5.91
N ARG A 100 -8.85 -14.94 5.37
CA ARG A 100 -8.25 -16.24 5.01
C ARG A 100 -7.13 -16.08 3.99
N ARG A 101 -7.31 -15.21 2.98
CA ARG A 101 -6.26 -14.89 2.00
C ARG A 101 -5.03 -14.29 2.67
N ALA A 102 -5.23 -13.32 3.57
CA ALA A 102 -4.13 -12.71 4.31
C ALA A 102 -3.38 -13.74 5.17
N LEU A 103 -4.11 -14.60 5.89
CA LEU A 103 -3.51 -15.65 6.72
C LEU A 103 -2.75 -16.69 5.89
N ALA A 104 -3.32 -17.14 4.75
CA ALA A 104 -2.66 -18.11 3.88
C ALA A 104 -1.34 -17.54 3.31
N TRP A 105 -1.28 -16.24 3.02
CA TRP A 105 -0.02 -15.61 2.62
C TRP A 105 0.96 -15.46 3.78
N LEU A 106 0.47 -15.00 4.96
CA LEU A 106 1.32 -14.78 6.13
C LEU A 106 1.90 -16.06 6.72
N VAL A 107 1.19 -17.17 6.64
CA VAL A 107 1.59 -18.46 7.22
C VAL A 107 2.30 -19.32 6.18
N ASP A 108 1.67 -19.51 5.03
CA ASP A 108 2.05 -20.52 4.04
C ASP A 108 2.73 -19.92 2.79
N ALA A 109 2.84 -18.59 2.69
CA ALA A 109 3.27 -17.88 1.47
C ALA A 109 2.48 -18.32 0.21
N ALA A 110 1.22 -18.72 0.38
CA ALA A 110 0.38 -19.38 -0.61
C ALA A 110 0.25 -18.56 -1.91
N PRO A 111 0.73 -19.07 -3.07
CA PRO A 111 0.81 -18.30 -4.31
C PRO A 111 -0.55 -17.93 -4.89
N GLU A 112 -1.61 -18.68 -4.62
CA GLU A 112 -2.98 -18.42 -5.06
C GLU A 112 -3.59 -17.16 -4.40
N THR A 113 -2.93 -16.64 -3.36
CA THR A 113 -3.33 -15.39 -2.70
C THR A 113 -2.89 -14.15 -3.45
N LEU A 114 -1.92 -14.31 -4.34
CA LEU A 114 -1.28 -13.20 -5.06
C LEU A 114 -2.18 -12.66 -6.17
N GLU A 115 -1.96 -11.42 -6.52
CA GLU A 115 -2.52 -10.82 -7.72
C GLU A 115 -1.98 -11.57 -8.96
N PRO A 116 -2.81 -11.91 -9.97
CA PRO A 116 -2.43 -12.84 -11.06
C PRO A 116 -1.20 -12.45 -11.88
N THR A 117 -0.80 -11.16 -11.90
CA THR A 117 0.39 -10.71 -12.64
C THR A 117 1.67 -10.73 -11.80
N VAL A 118 1.55 -11.02 -10.49
CA VAL A 118 2.69 -11.21 -9.58
C VAL A 118 3.40 -12.52 -9.91
N GLY A 119 4.71 -12.55 -9.77
CA GLY A 119 5.52 -13.75 -10.09
C GLY A 119 6.10 -13.76 -11.52
N GLY A 120 5.80 -12.74 -12.31
CA GLY A 120 6.51 -12.48 -13.56
C GLY A 120 7.95 -12.00 -13.33
N ALA A 121 8.66 -11.70 -14.43
CA ALA A 121 10.06 -11.26 -14.37
C ALA A 121 10.26 -9.83 -13.80
N ARG A 122 9.20 -9.15 -13.38
CA ARG A 122 9.26 -7.76 -12.92
C ARG A 122 8.86 -7.64 -11.45
N ASN A 123 9.52 -6.73 -10.77
CA ASN A 123 9.12 -6.29 -9.44
C ASN A 123 7.72 -5.65 -9.46
N THR A 124 7.01 -5.76 -8.36
CA THR A 124 5.66 -5.19 -8.19
C THR A 124 5.62 -4.27 -6.98
N ALA A 125 4.66 -3.37 -6.96
CA ALA A 125 4.26 -2.61 -5.77
C ALA A 125 2.81 -2.15 -5.95
N ALA A 126 2.03 -2.11 -4.87
CA ALA A 126 0.66 -1.65 -4.93
C ALA A 126 0.36 -0.58 -3.89
N PHE A 127 -0.45 0.40 -4.27
CA PHE A 127 -0.80 1.53 -3.42
C PHE A 127 -2.23 2.00 -3.67
N ASN A 128 -2.81 2.60 -2.65
CA ASN A 128 -3.91 3.52 -2.84
C ASN A 128 -3.42 4.76 -3.61
N ILE A 129 -4.21 5.26 -4.58
CA ILE A 129 -3.85 6.40 -5.44
C ILE A 129 -3.49 7.64 -4.61
N THR A 130 -4.36 7.99 -3.66
CA THR A 130 -4.13 9.14 -2.77
C THR A 130 -2.84 8.96 -1.98
N ILE A 131 -2.58 7.76 -1.46
CA ILE A 131 -1.38 7.47 -0.68
C ILE A 131 -0.12 7.59 -1.52
N LEU A 132 -0.06 6.99 -2.71
CA LEU A 132 1.10 7.14 -3.58
C LEU A 132 1.32 8.59 -3.99
N SER A 133 0.26 9.30 -4.38
CA SER A 133 0.36 10.72 -4.73
C SER A 133 0.99 11.56 -3.62
N GLN A 134 0.66 11.29 -2.36
CA GLN A 134 1.22 12.01 -1.21
C GLN A 134 2.59 11.49 -0.74
N LEU A 135 2.95 10.28 -1.12
CA LEU A 135 4.23 9.64 -0.80
C LEU A 135 5.37 10.18 -1.68
N LEU A 136 5.07 10.47 -2.95
CA LEU A 136 6.07 10.93 -3.91
C LEU A 136 6.73 12.23 -3.48
N GLY A 137 8.07 12.29 -3.58
CA GLY A 137 8.88 13.42 -3.13
C GLY A 137 9.15 13.45 -1.62
N THR A 138 8.68 12.47 -0.85
CA THR A 138 8.93 12.38 0.59
C THR A 138 10.10 11.45 0.93
N PRO A 139 10.64 11.52 2.17
CA PRO A 139 11.67 10.58 2.62
C PRO A 139 11.23 9.12 2.67
N LEU A 140 9.93 8.82 2.57
CA LEU A 140 9.39 7.46 2.59
C LEU A 140 9.28 6.85 1.19
N GLN A 141 9.45 7.65 0.13
CA GLN A 141 9.32 7.18 -1.25
C GLN A 141 10.36 6.10 -1.57
N PRO A 142 9.96 4.87 -1.94
CA PRO A 142 10.89 3.84 -2.41
C PRO A 142 11.32 4.09 -3.85
N ASP A 143 12.39 3.42 -4.28
CA ASP A 143 12.70 3.32 -5.70
C ASP A 143 11.77 2.30 -6.35
N LEU A 144 11.03 2.75 -7.35
CA LEU A 144 10.07 1.93 -8.11
C LEU A 144 10.50 1.75 -9.58
N GLU A 145 11.77 2.03 -9.90
CA GLU A 145 12.26 1.79 -11.26
C GLU A 145 12.06 0.33 -11.67
N GLY A 146 11.52 0.12 -12.87
CA GLY A 146 11.25 -1.21 -13.41
C GLY A 146 10.08 -1.97 -12.77
N HIS A 147 9.41 -1.42 -11.74
CA HIS A 147 8.26 -2.06 -11.11
C HIS A 147 6.98 -1.94 -11.95
N VAL A 148 6.14 -2.95 -11.87
CA VAL A 148 4.71 -2.82 -12.17
C VAL A 148 4.04 -2.18 -10.95
N VAL A 149 3.51 -0.97 -11.12
CA VAL A 149 2.84 -0.24 -10.03
C VAL A 149 1.34 -0.41 -10.19
N MET A 150 0.70 -1.02 -9.18
CA MET A 150 -0.72 -1.25 -9.14
C MET A 150 -1.40 -0.22 -8.23
N LEU A 151 -2.48 0.37 -8.69
CA LEU A 151 -3.17 1.46 -7.99
C LEU A 151 -4.63 1.11 -7.74
N GLU A 152 -5.15 1.41 -6.57
CA GLU A 152 -6.56 1.27 -6.22
C GLU A 152 -7.03 2.51 -5.46
N GLU A 153 -8.33 2.71 -5.29
CA GLU A 153 -8.86 3.85 -4.54
C GLU A 153 -10.20 3.55 -3.87
N VAL A 154 -10.52 4.31 -2.82
CA VAL A 154 -11.81 4.21 -2.14
C VAL A 154 -12.35 5.56 -1.71
N SER A 155 -13.64 5.80 -1.97
CA SER A 155 -14.39 6.96 -1.47
C SER A 155 -13.78 8.31 -1.87
N GLU A 156 -13.02 8.36 -2.97
CA GLU A 156 -12.41 9.59 -3.46
C GLU A 156 -13.16 10.12 -4.70
N ALA A 157 -13.32 11.42 -4.79
CA ALA A 157 -14.00 12.06 -5.91
C ALA A 157 -13.14 11.98 -7.20
N MET A 158 -13.80 11.85 -8.36
CA MET A 158 -13.13 11.69 -9.65
C MET A 158 -12.12 12.80 -9.94
N TYR A 159 -12.43 14.06 -9.64
CA TYR A 159 -11.51 15.17 -9.86
C TYR A 159 -10.23 15.08 -8.98
N ARG A 160 -10.29 14.39 -7.83
CA ARG A 160 -9.13 14.14 -6.98
C ARG A 160 -8.33 12.96 -7.48
N ILE A 161 -8.98 11.89 -7.94
CA ILE A 161 -8.34 10.77 -8.65
C ILE A 161 -7.55 11.32 -9.84
N ASP A 162 -8.19 12.18 -10.66
CA ASP A 162 -7.56 12.84 -11.81
C ASP A 162 -6.29 13.62 -11.43
N ARG A 163 -6.37 14.49 -10.41
CA ARG A 163 -5.22 15.26 -9.92
C ARG A 163 -4.12 14.38 -9.35
N SER A 164 -4.49 13.32 -8.64
CA SER A 164 -3.53 12.39 -8.05
C SER A 164 -2.79 11.62 -9.13
N LEU A 165 -3.49 11.15 -10.16
CA LEU A 165 -2.88 10.48 -11.31
C LEU A 165 -2.01 11.43 -12.13
N PHE A 166 -2.43 12.70 -12.31
CA PHE A 166 -1.55 13.73 -12.89
C PHE A 166 -0.25 13.86 -12.11
N HIS A 167 -0.33 13.99 -10.78
CA HIS A 167 0.87 14.12 -9.92
C HIS A 167 1.75 12.87 -10.00
N ILE A 168 1.16 11.68 -9.88
CA ILE A 168 1.87 10.39 -9.94
C ILE A 168 2.63 10.28 -11.27
N THR A 169 1.94 10.42 -12.39
CA THR A 169 2.54 10.22 -13.72
C THR A 169 3.50 11.34 -14.14
N SER A 170 3.43 12.50 -13.48
CA SER A 170 4.39 13.61 -13.69
C SER A 170 5.72 13.39 -12.97
N ASN A 171 5.75 12.51 -11.95
CA ASN A 171 6.94 12.26 -11.14
C ASN A 171 8.03 11.57 -11.97
N VAL A 172 9.27 12.05 -11.87
CA VAL A 172 10.40 11.56 -12.67
C VAL A 172 10.77 10.10 -12.41
N GLN A 173 10.56 9.61 -11.18
CA GLN A 173 10.81 8.20 -10.85
C GLN A 173 9.68 7.29 -11.37
N ILE A 174 8.43 7.76 -11.33
CA ILE A 174 7.29 7.00 -11.88
C ILE A 174 7.39 6.87 -13.42
N LYS A 175 8.05 7.79 -14.10
CA LYS A 175 8.33 7.63 -15.54
C LYS A 175 9.29 6.48 -15.86
N ARG A 176 9.95 5.92 -14.87
CA ARG A 176 10.90 4.80 -15.00
C ARG A 176 10.31 3.46 -14.58
N VAL A 177 9.05 3.42 -14.14
CA VAL A 177 8.37 2.16 -13.83
C VAL A 177 8.13 1.32 -15.10
N ALA A 178 7.97 0.02 -14.95
CA ALA A 178 7.60 -0.85 -16.07
C ALA A 178 6.22 -0.53 -16.62
N GLY A 179 5.33 0.00 -15.79
CA GLY A 179 4.02 0.50 -16.14
C GLY A 179 3.07 0.55 -14.96
N ILE A 180 1.88 1.06 -15.22
CA ILE A 180 0.80 1.21 -14.24
C ILE A 180 -0.35 0.28 -14.61
N MET A 181 -0.89 -0.41 -13.59
CA MET A 181 -2.17 -1.11 -13.62
C MET A 181 -3.15 -0.42 -12.67
N LEU A 182 -4.44 -0.46 -13.01
CA LEU A 182 -5.50 0.09 -12.16
C LEU A 182 -6.35 -1.04 -11.57
N GLY A 183 -6.40 -1.12 -10.27
CA GLY A 183 -7.33 -1.92 -9.50
C GLY A 183 -8.74 -1.33 -9.49
N ARG A 184 -9.55 -1.73 -8.52
CA ARG A 184 -10.89 -1.19 -8.33
C ARG A 184 -10.84 0.15 -7.61
N CYS A 185 -11.64 1.10 -8.09
CA CYS A 185 -11.92 2.35 -7.39
C CYS A 185 -13.32 2.24 -6.78
N ASN A 186 -13.36 1.94 -5.49
CA ASN A 186 -14.60 1.63 -4.79
C ASN A 186 -15.27 2.89 -4.23
N LYS A 187 -16.63 2.93 -4.25
CA LYS A 187 -17.42 3.96 -3.57
C LYS A 187 -17.07 5.40 -4.01
N ILE A 188 -16.82 5.61 -5.30
CA ILE A 188 -16.60 6.95 -5.85
C ILE A 188 -17.88 7.76 -5.63
N PRO A 189 -17.83 8.92 -4.94
CA PRO A 189 -19.00 9.76 -4.77
C PRO A 189 -19.41 10.39 -6.12
N PRO A 190 -20.71 10.64 -6.34
CA PRO A 190 -21.17 11.36 -7.52
C PRO A 190 -20.46 12.71 -7.64
N ASN A 191 -20.08 13.06 -8.86
CA ASN A 191 -19.48 14.35 -9.16
C ASN A 191 -20.54 15.27 -9.75
N GLU A 192 -20.63 16.51 -9.29
CA GLU A 192 -21.58 17.50 -9.79
C GLU A 192 -20.85 18.78 -10.20
N PRO A 193 -20.91 19.16 -11.51
CA PRO A 193 -21.47 18.38 -12.62
C PRO A 193 -20.74 17.06 -12.84
N ASP A 194 -21.35 16.14 -13.60
CA ASP A 194 -20.73 14.85 -13.94
C ASP A 194 -19.32 15.05 -14.48
N PHE A 195 -18.38 14.19 -14.04
CA PHE A 195 -16.99 14.29 -14.44
C PHE A 195 -16.77 13.90 -15.92
N GLY A 196 -17.64 13.07 -16.48
CA GLY A 196 -17.67 12.71 -17.90
C GLY A 196 -16.59 11.70 -18.33
N MET A 197 -15.84 11.13 -17.40
CA MET A 197 -14.84 10.08 -17.64
C MET A 197 -14.85 9.07 -16.48
N SER A 198 -14.66 7.80 -16.80
CA SER A 198 -14.41 6.76 -15.80
C SER A 198 -12.99 6.86 -15.23
N GLU A 199 -12.76 6.21 -14.09
CA GLU A 199 -11.44 6.14 -13.47
C GLU A 199 -10.38 5.47 -14.38
N GLU A 200 -10.81 4.49 -15.19
CA GLU A 200 -9.92 3.85 -16.17
C GLU A 200 -9.55 4.79 -17.30
N GLU A 201 -10.51 5.53 -17.84
CA GLU A 201 -10.25 6.51 -18.90
C GLU A 201 -9.27 7.59 -18.42
N VAL A 202 -9.43 8.06 -17.18
CA VAL A 202 -8.52 9.02 -16.54
C VAL A 202 -7.12 8.42 -16.41
N ALA A 203 -6.99 7.18 -15.90
CA ALA A 203 -5.69 6.53 -15.75
C ALA A 203 -4.99 6.34 -17.11
N ARG A 204 -5.72 5.87 -18.13
CA ARG A 204 -5.20 5.73 -19.50
C ARG A 204 -4.79 7.06 -20.12
N TYR A 205 -5.57 8.11 -19.87
CA TYR A 205 -5.24 9.46 -20.35
C TYR A 205 -3.90 9.94 -19.79
N TRP A 206 -3.70 9.84 -18.47
CA TRP A 206 -2.48 10.31 -17.84
C TRP A 206 -1.26 9.44 -18.17
N CYS A 207 -1.41 8.12 -18.24
CA CYS A 207 -0.37 7.21 -18.69
C CYS A 207 0.10 7.57 -20.12
N ARG A 208 -0.83 7.70 -21.06
CA ARG A 208 -0.52 8.07 -22.44
C ARG A 208 0.16 9.45 -22.52
N ARG A 209 -0.34 10.44 -21.78
CA ARG A 209 0.19 11.81 -21.79
C ARG A 209 1.60 11.91 -21.23
N SER A 210 1.93 11.11 -20.23
CA SER A 210 3.24 11.12 -19.55
C SER A 210 4.28 10.18 -20.15
N GLY A 211 3.85 9.27 -21.04
CA GLY A 211 4.70 8.21 -21.59
C GLY A 211 4.90 7.02 -20.66
N VAL A 212 4.18 6.94 -19.52
CA VAL A 212 4.19 5.77 -18.63
C VAL A 212 3.35 4.66 -19.26
N PRO A 213 3.86 3.42 -19.38
CA PRO A 213 3.09 2.32 -19.97
C PRO A 213 1.82 2.01 -19.16
N TRP A 214 0.69 1.91 -19.85
CA TRP A 214 -0.56 1.37 -19.29
C TRP A 214 -0.58 -0.14 -19.48
N LEU A 215 -0.70 -0.90 -18.39
CA LEU A 215 -0.64 -2.37 -18.40
C LEU A 215 -2.00 -3.05 -18.15
N GLY A 216 -3.08 -2.27 -18.02
CA GLY A 216 -4.42 -2.83 -17.84
C GLY A 216 -4.94 -2.79 -16.41
N ARG A 217 -5.83 -3.75 -16.08
CA ARG A 217 -6.48 -3.87 -14.77
C ARG A 217 -5.71 -4.80 -13.86
N ALA A 218 -5.72 -4.49 -12.55
CA ALA A 218 -5.18 -5.32 -11.48
C ALA A 218 -6.31 -5.83 -10.57
N ASP A 219 -6.14 -7.01 -9.97
CA ASP A 219 -7.14 -7.57 -9.05
C ASP A 219 -6.89 -7.14 -7.59
N ILE A 220 -6.87 -5.85 -7.37
CA ILE A 220 -6.77 -5.21 -6.04
C ILE A 220 -7.87 -4.16 -5.85
N GLY A 221 -8.19 -3.84 -4.61
CA GLY A 221 -9.20 -2.82 -4.27
C GLY A 221 -9.51 -2.76 -2.78
N HIS A 222 -10.41 -1.86 -2.39
CA HIS A 222 -10.90 -1.75 -1.01
C HIS A 222 -12.15 -2.65 -0.78
N ASP A 223 -12.04 -3.92 -1.14
CA ASP A 223 -13.11 -4.91 -1.03
C ASP A 223 -12.56 -6.28 -0.61
N ILE A 224 -13.45 -7.28 -0.51
CA ILE A 224 -13.11 -8.64 -0.08
C ILE A 224 -12.26 -9.40 -1.10
N ASP A 225 -12.22 -8.95 -2.35
CA ASP A 225 -11.46 -9.59 -3.43
C ASP A 225 -10.01 -9.06 -3.53
N ASN A 226 -9.64 -8.09 -2.69
CA ASN A 226 -8.29 -7.52 -2.66
C ASN A 226 -7.21 -8.61 -2.58
N LYS A 227 -6.43 -8.77 -3.63
CA LYS A 227 -5.32 -9.73 -3.71
C LYS A 227 -4.05 -9.16 -3.07
N ILE A 228 -3.09 -10.03 -2.83
CA ILE A 228 -1.81 -9.64 -2.23
C ILE A 228 -0.81 -9.29 -3.32
N VAL A 229 -0.13 -8.16 -3.14
CA VAL A 229 0.94 -7.69 -4.02
C VAL A 229 2.19 -7.45 -3.18
N PRO A 230 3.18 -8.33 -3.21
CA PRO A 230 4.48 -8.09 -2.61
C PRO A 230 5.16 -6.87 -3.24
N PHE A 231 5.95 -6.16 -2.45
CA PHE A 231 6.85 -5.14 -2.95
C PHE A 231 8.17 -5.80 -3.35
N GLY A 232 8.58 -5.61 -4.59
CA GLY A 232 9.73 -6.32 -5.16
C GLY A 232 9.35 -7.57 -5.95
N GLY A 233 10.30 -8.49 -6.14
CA GLY A 233 10.19 -9.60 -7.11
C GLY A 233 9.74 -10.93 -6.56
N SER A 234 9.62 -11.12 -5.27
CA SER A 234 9.27 -12.43 -4.72
C SER A 234 8.12 -12.39 -3.74
N ALA A 235 7.28 -13.43 -3.82
CA ALA A 235 6.59 -13.91 -2.65
C ALA A 235 7.65 -14.18 -1.57
N ARG A 236 7.37 -13.81 -0.33
CA ARG A 236 8.14 -14.03 0.91
C ARG A 236 9.44 -14.85 0.74
N PRO A 237 10.61 -14.38 1.22
CA PRO A 237 11.81 -15.21 1.28
C PRO A 237 11.45 -16.53 1.97
N ASP A 238 11.98 -17.63 1.48
CA ASP A 238 11.78 -18.97 2.06
C ASP A 238 11.97 -18.91 3.58
N ALA A 239 10.96 -19.40 4.31
CA ALA A 239 10.97 -19.48 5.76
C ALA A 239 11.94 -20.55 6.25
#